data_a5a7c0dcf221a559b9b2f059c06feb34
#
_entry.id   a5a7c0dcf221a559b9b2f059c06feb34
#
_cell.length_a   1.000
_cell.length_b   1.000
_cell.length_c   1.000
_cell.angle_alpha   90.00
_cell.angle_beta   90.00
_cell.angle_gamma   90.00
#
_symmetry.space_group_name_H-M   'P 1'
#
loop_
_entity.id
_entity.type
_entity.pdbx_description
1 polymer ?
#
loop_
_entity_poly.entity_id
_entity_poly.type
_entity_poly.pdbx_seq_one_letter_code
_entity_poly.pdbx_strand_id
1 'polypeptide(L)'
;CRHITLGKEKRYCYGVSLAPDGGRFGQILRGLDGSFLNGPDTAGFETLSKDQALSALRDHEREGLCHSVWAFHAPFIAGVCNCDRSDCLAMRCTVTEGVPIMFRAEYVAAVDPGQCNGCRQCMRVCQFGAIAYSASNKKAVIDARRCFGCGICRSVCAKDAIGLEVRSNVPAAASLW
;
A
#
# COMPACT_ATOMS: atom_id res chain seq x y z
N CYS A 1 5.52 -11.08 -6.56
CA CYS A 1 5.61 -10.57 -5.18
C CYS A 1 5.59 -11.70 -4.13
N ARG A 2 4.78 -12.73 -4.26
CA ARG A 2 4.76 -13.89 -3.33
C ARG A 2 6.13 -14.54 -3.08
N HIS A 3 7.06 -14.38 -4.01
CA HIS A 3 8.34 -15.09 -4.01
C HIS A 3 9.50 -14.22 -3.58
N ILE A 4 9.27 -12.96 -3.36
CA ILE A 4 10.29 -12.00 -2.93
C ILE A 4 9.93 -11.51 -1.52
N THR A 5 9.51 -12.42 -0.66
CA THR A 5 9.31 -12.11 0.75
C THR A 5 10.67 -12.16 1.44
N LEU A 6 11.05 -11.04 2.00
CA LEU A 6 12.33 -10.86 2.72
C LEU A 6 12.12 -10.91 4.23
N GLY A 7 10.89 -11.10 4.67
CA GLY A 7 10.51 -11.21 6.07
C GLY A 7 10.81 -12.60 6.66
N LYS A 8 10.93 -12.67 7.99
CA LYS A 8 11.13 -13.94 8.74
C LYS A 8 9.87 -14.80 8.77
N GLU A 9 8.70 -14.18 8.63
CA GLU A 9 7.41 -14.86 8.54
C GLU A 9 7.00 -14.96 7.07
N LYS A 10 6.47 -16.13 6.69
CA LYS A 10 5.91 -16.33 5.35
C LYS A 10 4.61 -15.55 5.19
N ARG A 11 4.72 -14.26 4.91
CA ARG A 11 3.59 -13.44 4.49
C ARG A 11 3.50 -13.42 2.97
N TYR A 12 2.30 -13.39 2.47
CA TYR A 12 2.06 -13.42 1.04
C TYR A 12 1.49 -12.08 0.58
N CYS A 13 2.06 -11.56 -0.50
CA CYS A 13 1.43 -10.46 -1.23
C CYS A 13 0.16 -10.97 -1.91
N TYR A 14 -0.93 -10.27 -1.72
CA TYR A 14 -2.14 -10.50 -2.47
C TYR A 14 -2.29 -9.43 -3.55
N GLY A 15 -2.59 -9.84 -4.76
CA GLY A 15 -2.84 -8.94 -5.87
C GLY A 15 -4.18 -9.28 -6.52
N VAL A 16 -4.94 -8.26 -6.86
CA VAL A 16 -6.15 -8.38 -7.69
C VAL A 16 -5.79 -7.92 -9.09
N SER A 17 -5.83 -8.84 -10.06
CA SER A 17 -5.67 -8.48 -11.46
C SER A 17 -6.99 -7.96 -12.03
N LEU A 18 -6.94 -6.82 -12.71
CA LEU A 18 -8.10 -6.21 -13.36
C LEU A 18 -8.23 -6.62 -14.83
N ALA A 19 -7.30 -7.40 -15.34
CA ALA A 19 -7.34 -7.89 -16.71
C ALA A 19 -8.02 -9.23 -16.81
N PRO A 20 -8.78 -9.51 -17.89
CA PRO A 20 -9.26 -10.85 -18.19
C PRO A 20 -8.09 -11.84 -18.17
N ASP A 21 -8.27 -13.01 -17.54
CA ASP A 21 -7.24 -14.06 -17.41
C ASP A 21 -5.92 -13.61 -16.76
N GLY A 22 -5.93 -12.54 -15.95
CA GLY A 22 -4.74 -11.98 -15.34
C GLY A 22 -3.82 -11.24 -16.33
N GLY A 23 -4.27 -11.01 -17.55
CA GLY A 23 -3.50 -10.34 -18.61
C GLY A 23 -2.19 -11.04 -18.94
N ARG A 24 -1.24 -10.29 -19.50
CA ARG A 24 0.10 -10.84 -19.86
C ARG A 24 0.86 -11.36 -18.63
N PHE A 25 0.69 -10.73 -17.49
CA PHE A 25 1.33 -11.17 -16.24
C PHE A 25 0.80 -12.53 -15.80
N GLY A 26 -0.50 -12.73 -15.85
CA GLY A 26 -1.12 -14.04 -15.59
C GLY A 26 -0.66 -15.12 -16.57
N GLN A 27 -0.51 -14.78 -17.84
CA GLN A 27 0.01 -15.72 -18.86
C GLN A 27 1.46 -16.10 -18.58
N ILE A 28 2.31 -15.14 -18.20
CA ILE A 28 3.70 -15.41 -17.82
C ILE A 28 3.76 -16.34 -16.61
N LEU A 29 2.97 -16.08 -15.59
CA LEU A 29 2.95 -16.90 -14.38
C LEU A 29 2.40 -18.31 -14.62
N ARG A 30 1.43 -18.48 -15.51
CA ARG A 30 0.92 -19.81 -15.91
C ARG A 30 1.94 -20.62 -16.70
N GLY A 31 2.81 -19.96 -17.44
CA GLY A 31 3.88 -20.60 -18.21
C GLY A 31 5.13 -20.98 -17.40
N LEU A 32 5.21 -20.53 -16.16
CA LEU A 32 6.31 -20.84 -15.26
C LEU A 32 5.98 -22.13 -14.46
N ASP A 33 6.97 -23.01 -14.35
CA ASP A 33 6.89 -24.09 -13.36
C ASP A 33 6.75 -23.48 -11.96
N GLY A 34 5.57 -23.66 -11.36
CA GLY A 34 5.24 -23.12 -10.06
C GLY A 34 5.98 -23.78 -8.89
N SER A 35 6.78 -24.81 -9.14
CA SER A 35 7.46 -25.58 -8.09
C SER A 35 8.41 -24.75 -7.23
N PHE A 36 8.95 -23.66 -7.76
CA PHE A 36 9.78 -22.71 -7.00
C PHE A 36 8.96 -21.64 -6.27
N LEU A 37 7.65 -21.60 -6.51
CA LEU A 37 6.74 -20.63 -5.92
C LEU A 37 6.26 -21.16 -4.57
N ASN A 38 6.96 -20.84 -3.50
CA ASN A 38 6.56 -21.19 -2.13
C ASN A 38 5.37 -20.33 -1.67
N GLY A 39 4.17 -20.66 -2.12
CA GLY A 39 2.96 -19.98 -1.71
C GLY A 39 1.83 -20.96 -1.39
N PRO A 40 0.81 -20.57 -0.61
CA PRO A 40 -0.32 -21.42 -0.29
C PRO A 40 -1.18 -21.75 -1.50
N ASP A 41 -1.08 -20.93 -2.55
CA ASP A 41 -1.86 -21.05 -3.76
C ASP A 41 -0.94 -21.00 -4.98
N THR A 42 -0.45 -22.17 -5.35
CA THR A 42 0.33 -22.40 -6.57
C THR A 42 -0.54 -22.80 -7.74
N ALA A 43 -1.86 -23.01 -7.52
CA ALA A 43 -2.80 -23.49 -8.52
C ALA A 43 -3.20 -22.43 -9.57
N GLY A 44 -2.75 -21.19 -9.41
CA GLY A 44 -3.00 -20.11 -10.35
C GLY A 44 -3.92 -19.03 -9.82
N PHE A 45 -4.63 -18.36 -10.74
CA PHE A 45 -5.51 -17.24 -10.40
C PHE A 45 -6.93 -17.74 -10.12
N GLU A 46 -7.49 -17.26 -9.05
CA GLU A 46 -8.88 -17.37 -8.71
C GLU A 46 -9.65 -16.24 -9.40
N THR A 47 -10.80 -16.56 -10.00
CA THR A 47 -11.71 -15.55 -10.56
C THR A 47 -12.60 -15.03 -9.45
N LEU A 48 -12.50 -13.73 -9.17
CA LEU A 48 -13.33 -13.05 -8.18
C LEU A 48 -14.42 -12.23 -8.84
N SER A 49 -15.62 -12.21 -8.24
CA SER A 49 -16.61 -11.18 -8.54
C SER A 49 -16.12 -9.82 -8.02
N LYS A 50 -16.74 -8.74 -8.50
CA LYS A 50 -16.42 -7.38 -8.02
C LYS A 50 -16.58 -7.27 -6.50
N ASP A 51 -17.63 -7.85 -5.94
CA ASP A 51 -17.91 -7.74 -4.50
C ASP A 51 -16.91 -8.55 -3.66
N GLN A 52 -16.51 -9.73 -4.15
CA GLN A 52 -15.44 -10.52 -3.53
C GLN A 52 -14.11 -9.77 -3.55
N ALA A 53 -13.76 -9.16 -4.68
CA ALA A 53 -12.53 -8.38 -4.80
C ALA A 53 -12.53 -7.16 -3.85
N LEU A 54 -13.65 -6.43 -3.77
CA LEU A 54 -13.80 -5.30 -2.86
C LEU A 54 -13.76 -5.74 -1.39
N SER A 55 -14.36 -6.89 -1.05
CA SER A 55 -14.28 -7.45 0.30
C SER A 55 -12.83 -7.79 0.66
N ALA A 56 -12.11 -8.49 -0.23
CA ALA A 56 -10.71 -8.83 -0.01
C ALA A 56 -9.82 -7.59 0.18
N LEU A 57 -10.03 -6.53 -0.61
CA LEU A 57 -9.29 -5.27 -0.43
C LEU A 57 -9.57 -4.65 0.94
N ARG A 58 -10.82 -4.62 1.39
CA ARG A 58 -11.18 -4.10 2.73
C ARG A 58 -10.58 -4.93 3.86
N ASP A 59 -10.49 -6.25 3.70
CA ASP A 59 -9.86 -7.13 4.69
C ASP A 59 -8.36 -6.84 4.78
N HIS A 60 -7.67 -6.71 3.64
CA HIS A 60 -6.27 -6.30 3.60
C HIS A 60 -6.02 -4.90 4.19
N GLU A 61 -6.95 -3.97 3.98
CA GLU A 61 -6.88 -2.65 4.60
C GLU A 61 -6.96 -2.75 6.13
N ARG A 62 -7.83 -3.60 6.68
CA ARG A 62 -7.92 -3.84 8.14
C ARG A 62 -6.65 -4.47 8.71
N GLU A 63 -5.96 -5.29 7.92
CA GLU A 63 -4.65 -5.85 8.27
C GLU A 63 -3.52 -4.80 8.23
N GLY A 64 -3.78 -3.61 7.74
CA GLY A 64 -2.79 -2.53 7.61
C GLY A 64 -1.94 -2.63 6.35
N LEU A 65 -2.38 -3.41 5.35
CA LEU A 65 -1.69 -3.53 4.07
C LEU A 65 -1.95 -2.32 3.18
N CYS A 66 -0.91 -1.84 2.55
CA CYS A 66 -0.99 -0.72 1.63
C CYS A 66 -1.38 -1.21 0.22
N HIS A 67 -2.39 -0.58 -0.36
CA HIS A 67 -2.76 -0.82 -1.75
C HIS A 67 -1.83 -0.05 -2.68
N SER A 68 -1.28 -0.73 -3.68
CA SER A 68 -0.50 -0.11 -4.75
C SER A 68 -1.01 -0.56 -6.12
N VAL A 69 -1.14 0.39 -7.03
CA VAL A 69 -1.60 0.17 -8.40
C VAL A 69 -0.39 -0.05 -9.30
N TRP A 70 -0.42 -1.10 -10.10
CA TRP A 70 0.63 -1.45 -11.03
C TRP A 70 0.12 -1.40 -12.47
N ALA A 71 0.74 -0.54 -13.26
CA ALA A 71 0.50 -0.43 -14.69
C ALA A 71 1.77 -0.89 -15.43
N PHE A 72 1.65 -1.89 -16.29
CA PHE A 72 2.78 -2.38 -17.09
C PHE A 72 2.87 -1.73 -18.46
N HIS A 73 1.76 -1.20 -18.95
CA HIS A 73 1.67 -0.45 -20.18
C HIS A 73 0.53 0.55 -20.06
N ALA A 74 0.88 1.82 -19.89
CA ALA A 74 -0.12 2.87 -19.69
C ALA A 74 -1.07 2.97 -20.90
N PRO A 75 -2.37 3.19 -20.68
CA PRO A 75 -3.07 3.47 -19.42
C PRO A 75 -3.59 2.20 -18.69
N PHE A 76 -3.06 1.03 -19.00
CA PHE A 76 -3.62 -0.24 -18.56
C PHE A 76 -3.16 -0.57 -17.13
N ILE A 77 -4.13 -0.72 -16.21
CA ILE A 77 -3.89 -1.19 -14.85
C ILE A 77 -3.92 -2.71 -14.85
N ALA A 78 -2.78 -3.33 -14.56
CA ALA A 78 -2.64 -4.77 -14.54
C ALA A 78 -3.05 -5.40 -13.19
N GLY A 79 -2.91 -4.67 -12.11
CA GLY A 79 -3.28 -5.19 -10.80
C GLY A 79 -3.18 -4.17 -9.68
N VAL A 80 -3.81 -4.54 -8.55
CA VAL A 80 -3.69 -3.85 -7.26
C VAL A 80 -2.98 -4.80 -6.30
N CYS A 81 -1.79 -4.44 -5.85
CA CYS A 81 -1.08 -5.19 -4.82
C CYS A 81 -1.45 -4.72 -3.43
N ASN A 82 -1.42 -5.64 -2.46
CA ASN A 82 -1.70 -5.39 -1.06
C ASN A 82 -0.51 -5.88 -0.24
N CYS A 83 0.33 -4.97 0.22
CA CYS A 83 1.62 -5.30 0.82
C CYS A 83 1.94 -4.42 2.02
N ASP A 84 2.87 -4.90 2.83
CA ASP A 84 3.59 -4.09 3.81
C ASP A 84 5.08 -3.96 3.45
N ARG A 85 5.79 -3.12 4.17
CA ARG A 85 7.22 -2.87 3.93
C ARG A 85 8.09 -4.07 4.28
N SER A 86 7.63 -4.97 5.16
CA SER A 86 8.39 -6.16 5.56
C SER A 86 8.59 -7.12 4.39
N ASP A 87 7.56 -7.25 3.56
CA ASP A 87 7.48 -8.26 2.51
C ASP A 87 7.60 -7.70 1.10
N CYS A 88 7.33 -6.39 0.92
CA CYS A 88 7.35 -5.77 -0.40
C CYS A 88 8.75 -5.27 -0.78
N LEU A 89 9.37 -5.91 -1.78
CA LEU A 89 10.66 -5.47 -2.30
C LEU A 89 10.60 -4.03 -2.83
N ALA A 90 9.54 -3.65 -3.54
CA ALA A 90 9.40 -2.31 -4.09
C ALA A 90 9.32 -1.24 -2.98
N MET A 91 8.57 -1.51 -1.89
CA MET A 91 8.54 -0.61 -0.73
C MET A 91 9.91 -0.54 -0.04
N ARG A 92 10.60 -1.65 0.13
CA ARG A 92 11.95 -1.67 0.73
C ARG A 92 12.93 -0.87 -0.11
N CYS A 93 13.00 -1.14 -1.40
CA CYS A 93 13.87 -0.37 -2.30
C CYS A 93 13.55 1.13 -2.23
N THR A 94 12.25 1.50 -2.26
CA THR A 94 11.85 2.91 -2.27
C THR A 94 12.12 3.60 -0.93
N VAL A 95 11.80 2.94 0.20
CA VAL A 95 11.83 3.58 1.53
C VAL A 95 13.19 3.43 2.21
N THR A 96 13.84 2.29 2.04
CA THR A 96 15.08 1.96 2.75
C THR A 96 16.31 2.31 1.91
N GLU A 97 16.28 1.95 0.62
CA GLU A 97 17.43 2.12 -0.27
C GLU A 97 17.38 3.43 -1.08
N GLY A 98 16.25 4.16 -1.01
CA GLY A 98 16.07 5.41 -1.76
C GLY A 98 15.94 5.25 -3.27
N VAL A 99 15.71 4.02 -3.76
CA VAL A 99 15.52 3.75 -5.18
C VAL A 99 14.05 4.00 -5.55
N PRO A 100 13.73 4.94 -6.46
CA PRO A 100 12.37 5.37 -6.75
C PRO A 100 11.62 4.35 -7.64
N ILE A 101 11.23 3.21 -7.06
CA ILE A 101 10.45 2.18 -7.75
C ILE A 101 8.95 2.48 -7.70
N MET A 102 8.49 3.11 -6.60
CA MET A 102 7.08 3.44 -6.41
C MET A 102 6.87 4.95 -6.51
N PHE A 103 5.83 5.33 -7.21
CA PHE A 103 5.37 6.72 -7.28
C PHE A 103 4.37 7.00 -6.14
N ARG A 104 4.29 8.26 -5.75
CA ARG A 104 3.33 8.73 -4.75
C ARG A 104 1.93 8.85 -5.35
N ALA A 105 0.91 8.63 -4.54
CA ALA A 105 -0.47 8.88 -4.93
C ALA A 105 -0.77 10.39 -5.04
N GLU A 106 -1.87 10.71 -5.67
CA GLU A 106 -2.36 12.09 -5.88
C GLU A 106 -2.78 12.79 -4.57
N TYR A 107 -2.74 12.09 -3.46
CA TYR A 107 -3.17 12.58 -2.15
C TYR A 107 -2.03 12.57 -1.14
N VAL A 108 -2.21 13.36 -0.10
CA VAL A 108 -1.38 13.40 1.12
C VAL A 108 -2.30 13.31 2.31
N ALA A 109 -1.94 12.52 3.30
CA ALA A 109 -2.71 12.46 4.53
C ALA A 109 -2.49 13.75 5.37
N ALA A 110 -3.55 14.22 5.99
CA ALA A 110 -3.54 15.38 6.88
C ALA A 110 -4.24 15.04 8.20
N VAL A 111 -3.69 15.53 9.31
CA VAL A 111 -4.28 15.34 10.66
C VAL A 111 -5.09 16.55 11.05
N ASP A 112 -6.35 16.36 11.42
CA ASP A 112 -7.11 17.34 12.15
C ASP A 112 -6.68 17.32 13.64
N PRO A 113 -5.99 18.35 14.12
CA PRO A 113 -5.51 18.39 15.50
C PRO A 113 -6.65 18.52 16.51
N GLY A 114 -7.82 19.02 16.11
CA GLY A 114 -9.01 19.11 16.97
C GLY A 114 -9.58 17.74 17.31
N GLN A 115 -9.59 16.82 16.36
CA GLN A 115 -10.11 15.47 16.53
C GLN A 115 -9.07 14.46 17.03
N CYS A 116 -7.78 14.69 16.73
CA CYS A 116 -6.71 13.75 17.10
C CYS A 116 -6.54 13.67 18.62
N ASN A 117 -6.62 12.47 19.18
CA ASN A 117 -6.36 12.21 20.61
C ASN A 117 -4.94 11.73 20.93
N GLY A 118 -4.05 11.64 19.92
CA GLY A 118 -2.66 11.23 20.10
C GLY A 118 -2.44 9.74 20.40
N CYS A 119 -3.37 8.86 20.05
CA CYS A 119 -3.30 7.42 20.33
C CYS A 119 -2.18 6.67 19.60
N ARG A 120 -1.55 7.28 18.58
CA ARG A 120 -0.40 6.76 17.81
C ARG A 120 -0.69 5.52 16.95
N GLN A 121 -1.92 5.08 16.79
CA GLN A 121 -2.25 3.89 15.97
C GLN A 121 -1.83 4.09 14.50
N CYS A 122 -2.02 5.29 13.95
CA CYS A 122 -1.62 5.65 12.59
C CYS A 122 -0.10 5.51 12.34
N MET A 123 0.74 5.68 13.36
CA MET A 123 2.19 5.52 13.24
C MET A 123 2.58 4.06 13.01
N ARG A 124 1.84 3.11 13.61
CA ARG A 124 2.15 1.68 13.52
C ARG A 124 1.93 1.11 12.11
N VAL A 125 0.96 1.67 11.40
CA VAL A 125 0.59 1.19 10.05
C VAL A 125 1.25 1.99 8.94
N CYS A 126 1.97 3.08 9.25
CA CYS A 126 2.61 3.89 8.23
C CYS A 126 3.84 3.18 7.64
N GLN A 127 3.67 2.57 6.48
CA GLN A 127 4.72 1.84 5.78
C GLN A 127 5.90 2.74 5.34
N PHE A 128 5.63 4.03 5.15
CA PHE A 128 6.59 5.02 4.64
C PHE A 128 7.26 5.85 5.75
N GLY A 129 6.89 5.62 7.01
CA GLY A 129 7.46 6.35 8.15
C GLY A 129 7.21 7.86 8.09
N ALA A 130 6.08 8.27 7.52
CA ALA A 130 5.72 9.67 7.35
C ALA A 130 5.03 10.27 8.58
N ILE A 131 4.71 9.48 9.60
CA ILE A 131 3.94 9.93 10.76
C ILE A 131 4.81 9.93 12.01
N ALA A 132 4.87 11.07 12.67
CA ALA A 132 5.55 11.27 13.94
C ALA A 132 4.57 11.69 15.04
N TYR A 133 4.99 11.60 16.28
CA TYR A 133 4.27 12.13 17.43
C TYR A 133 4.90 13.43 17.89
N SER A 134 4.11 14.49 17.95
CA SER A 134 4.53 15.75 18.55
C SER A 134 4.25 15.72 20.06
N ALA A 135 5.31 15.74 20.86
CA ALA A 135 5.21 15.73 22.33
C ALA A 135 4.59 17.03 22.87
N SER A 136 4.88 18.17 22.22
CA SER A 136 4.35 19.48 22.61
C SER A 136 2.84 19.56 22.47
N ASN A 137 2.31 19.04 21.38
CA ASN A 137 0.87 19.11 21.06
C ASN A 137 0.13 17.83 21.45
N LYS A 138 0.85 16.78 21.85
CA LYS A 138 0.32 15.44 22.14
C LYS A 138 -0.53 14.86 20.97
N LYS A 139 -0.13 15.13 19.73
CA LYS A 139 -0.86 14.79 18.50
C LYS A 139 0.05 14.08 17.50
N ALA A 140 -0.54 13.37 16.56
CA ALA A 140 0.18 12.89 15.38
C ALA A 140 0.46 14.03 14.42
N VAL A 141 1.62 14.00 13.76
CA VAL A 141 2.02 14.94 12.71
C VAL A 141 2.46 14.16 11.49
N ILE A 142 2.06 14.59 10.32
CA ILE A 142 2.41 13.95 9.05
C ILE A 142 3.45 14.80 8.32
N ASP A 143 4.57 14.19 7.97
CA ASP A 143 5.52 14.76 7.03
C ASP A 143 5.00 14.52 5.61
N ALA A 144 4.48 15.58 5.00
CA ALA A 144 3.92 15.54 3.66
C ALA A 144 4.94 15.12 2.59
N ARG A 145 6.24 15.40 2.81
CA ARG A 145 7.32 15.01 1.90
C ARG A 145 7.56 13.50 1.89
N ARG A 146 7.32 12.84 3.01
CA ARG A 146 7.47 11.38 3.16
C ARG A 146 6.17 10.63 2.90
N CYS A 147 5.03 11.30 2.88
CA CYS A 147 3.73 10.67 2.69
C CYS A 147 3.55 10.22 1.25
N PHE A 148 3.27 8.93 1.06
CA PHE A 148 2.96 8.35 -0.26
C PHE A 148 1.47 8.42 -0.62
N GLY A 149 0.61 8.84 0.32
CA GLY A 149 -0.83 9.03 0.05
C GLY A 149 -1.65 7.74 0.03
N CYS A 150 -1.12 6.64 0.56
CA CYS A 150 -1.78 5.33 0.54
C CYS A 150 -3.08 5.25 1.37
N GLY A 151 -3.32 6.20 2.29
CA GLY A 151 -4.57 6.30 3.05
C GLY A 151 -4.72 5.34 4.24
N ILE A 152 -3.85 4.35 4.43
CA ILE A 152 -4.01 3.32 5.47
C ILE A 152 -4.09 3.89 6.90
N CYS A 153 -3.43 5.00 7.17
CA CYS A 153 -3.48 5.66 8.47
C CYS A 153 -4.87 6.21 8.80
N ARG A 154 -5.68 6.55 7.79
CA ARG A 154 -7.07 6.98 7.94
C ARG A 154 -7.95 5.83 8.40
N SER A 155 -7.79 4.65 7.80
CA SER A 155 -8.63 3.49 8.09
C SER A 155 -8.49 2.97 9.53
N VAL A 156 -7.35 3.21 10.18
CA VAL A 156 -7.13 2.82 11.58
C VAL A 156 -7.42 3.94 12.58
N CYS A 157 -7.85 5.12 12.12
CA CYS A 157 -8.12 6.25 12.99
C CYS A 157 -9.54 6.19 13.56
N ALA A 158 -9.69 5.66 14.76
CA ALA A 158 -10.99 5.56 15.44
C ALA A 158 -11.65 6.93 15.76
N LYS A 159 -10.94 8.04 15.54
CA LYS A 159 -11.45 9.40 15.73
C LYS A 159 -11.70 10.14 14.42
N ASP A 160 -11.56 9.46 13.28
CA ASP A 160 -11.67 10.07 11.95
C ASP A 160 -10.85 11.37 11.79
N ALA A 161 -9.76 11.48 12.58
CA ALA A 161 -8.91 12.66 12.63
C ALA A 161 -7.92 12.75 11.45
N ILE A 162 -7.95 11.82 10.49
CA ILE A 162 -7.04 11.81 9.35
C ILE A 162 -7.83 11.88 8.06
N GLY A 163 -7.67 12.99 7.34
CA GLY A 163 -8.19 13.20 6.01
C GLY A 163 -7.14 12.96 4.92
N LEU A 164 -7.57 13.09 3.67
CA LEU A 164 -6.69 13.12 2.50
C LEU A 164 -6.88 14.45 1.77
N GLU A 165 -5.77 15.14 1.52
CA GLU A 165 -5.72 16.36 0.73
C GLU A 165 -5.11 16.08 -0.63
N VAL A 166 -5.56 16.78 -1.66
CA VAL A 166 -4.96 16.66 -3.01
C VAL A 166 -3.51 17.14 -2.93
N ARG A 167 -2.57 16.31 -3.37
CA ARG A 167 -1.12 16.54 -3.27
C ARG A 167 -0.69 17.88 -3.84
N SER A 168 -1.24 18.28 -5.01
CA SER A 168 -0.92 19.55 -5.66
C SER A 168 -1.26 20.78 -4.81
N ASN A 169 -2.18 20.65 -3.85
CA ASN A 169 -2.59 21.72 -2.95
C ASN A 169 -1.69 21.81 -1.69
N VAL A 170 -0.77 20.86 -1.51
CA VAL A 170 0.16 20.81 -0.38
C VAL A 170 1.56 21.25 -0.85
N PRO A 171 1.99 22.49 -0.62
CA PRO A 171 3.23 23.05 -1.21
C PRO A 171 4.48 22.19 -0.95
N ALA A 172 4.57 21.58 0.24
CA ALA A 172 5.70 20.72 0.62
C ALA A 172 5.75 19.39 -0.15
N ALA A 173 4.68 19.00 -0.83
CA ALA A 173 4.53 17.73 -1.51
C ALA A 173 4.13 17.84 -2.98
N ALA A 174 3.74 19.02 -3.44
CA ALA A 174 3.13 19.24 -4.76
C ALA A 174 4.01 18.79 -5.94
N SER A 175 5.32 18.88 -5.81
CA SER A 175 6.30 18.47 -6.85
C SER A 175 6.88 17.07 -6.65
N LEU A 176 6.44 16.34 -5.63
CA LEU A 176 6.98 15.02 -5.28
C LEU A 176 6.06 13.93 -5.82
N TRP A 177 6.58 13.12 -6.74
CA TRP A 177 5.88 11.99 -7.38
C TRP A 177 6.60 10.66 -7.18
#